data_6cfe7d8748bbc64b0786030abf6604ef
#
_entry.id   6cfe7d8748bbc64b0786030abf6604ef
#
_cell.length_a   1.000
_cell.length_b   1.000
_cell.length_c   1.000
_cell.angle_alpha   90.00
_cell.angle_beta   90.00
_cell.angle_gamma   90.00
#
_symmetry.space_group_name_H-M   'P 1'
#
loop_
_entity.id
_entity.type
_entity.pdbx_description
1 polymer ?
#
loop_
_entity_poly.entity_id
_entity_poly.type
_entity_poly.pdbx_seq_one_letter_code
_entity_poly.pdbx_strand_id
1 'polypeptide(L)'
;MYSETIRGSVYKPKQQIAEELHISKSTVYARMKEIEQEISRGRYEEGSIISDGNIVLVNMLVFLDYLNYRKFLREKNARKQVPPFRPEKWVRIQGWNDRIKVLEGSE
;
A
#
# COMPACT_ATOMS: atom_id res chain seq x y z
N MET A 1 18.53 -7.46 -6.78
CA MET A 1 18.16 -7.89 -6.50
C MET A 1 17.75 -8.19 -6.30
N TYR A 2 17.20 -8.09 -6.39
CA TYR A 2 16.71 -8.56 -5.97
C TYR A 2 16.04 -9.14 -6.06
N SER A 3 15.97 -9.62 -6.85
CA SER A 3 15.23 -10.20 -6.81
C SER A 3 14.64 -10.59 -5.81
N GLU A 4 14.97 -10.85 -5.16
CA GLU A 4 14.45 -11.12 -4.26
C GLU A 4 13.58 -10.55 -4.00
N THR A 5 13.68 -9.78 -4.44
CA THR A 5 12.89 -9.00 -4.36
C THR A 5 11.79 -9.43 -4.74
N ILE A 6 11.72 -10.10 -5.49
CA ILE A 6 10.67 -10.48 -5.81
C ILE A 6 9.90 -10.85 -4.78
N ARG A 7 10.36 -11.53 -3.88
CA ARG A 7 9.62 -11.82 -2.81
C ARG A 7 9.28 -10.59 -2.17
N GLY A 8 9.89 -9.59 -2.43
CA GLY A 8 9.55 -8.37 -1.83
C GLY A 8 8.62 -7.52 -2.62
N SER A 9 7.93 -8.09 -3.60
CA SER A 9 7.03 -7.29 -4.40
C SER A 9 6.02 -6.58 -3.54
N VAL A 10 5.85 -5.29 -3.77
CA VAL A 10 4.88 -4.52 -3.03
C VAL A 10 3.50 -4.61 -3.66
N TYR A 11 3.41 -5.15 -4.87
CA TYR A 11 2.12 -5.24 -5.55
C TYR A 11 1.45 -6.56 -5.22
N LYS A 12 0.23 -6.48 -4.76
CA LYS A 12 -0.51 -7.66 -4.33
C LYS A 12 -1.94 -7.62 -4.84
N PRO A 13 -2.50 -8.78 -5.15
CA PRO A 13 -3.91 -8.81 -5.57
C PRO A 13 -4.80 -8.55 -4.37
N LYS A 14 -6.00 -8.08 -4.65
CA LYS A 14 -6.98 -7.73 -3.65
C LYS A 14 -7.21 -8.85 -2.64
N GLN A 15 -7.30 -10.07 -3.12
CA GLN A 15 -7.56 -11.20 -2.25
C GLN A 15 -6.43 -11.39 -1.24
N GLN A 16 -5.20 -11.23 -1.68
CA GLN A 16 -4.06 -11.41 -0.78
C GLN A 16 -4.04 -10.31 0.28
N ILE A 17 -4.37 -9.09 -0.12
CA ILE A 17 -4.41 -7.99 0.84
C ILE A 17 -5.46 -8.28 1.90
N ALA A 18 -6.63 -8.75 1.48
CA ALA A 18 -7.69 -9.08 2.42
C ALA A 18 -7.24 -10.14 3.41
N GLU A 19 -6.54 -11.15 2.93
CA GLU A 19 -6.06 -12.22 3.79
C GLU A 19 -4.99 -11.74 4.75
N GLU A 20 -4.04 -10.97 4.25
CA GLU A 20 -2.94 -10.53 5.09
C GLU A 20 -3.38 -9.55 6.17
N LEU A 21 -4.34 -8.70 5.86
CA LEU A 21 -4.79 -7.72 6.82
C LEU A 21 -6.02 -8.15 7.59
N HIS A 22 -6.54 -9.34 7.27
CA HIS A 22 -7.72 -9.88 7.95
C HIS A 22 -8.93 -8.95 7.83
N ILE A 23 -9.17 -8.47 6.60
CA ILE A 23 -10.34 -7.65 6.33
C ILE A 23 -11.07 -8.24 5.14
N SER A 24 -12.30 -7.83 4.93
CA SER A 24 -13.08 -8.41 3.85
C SER A 24 -12.63 -7.89 2.49
N LYS A 25 -12.88 -8.67 1.46
CA LYS A 25 -12.56 -8.23 0.11
C LYS A 25 -13.35 -6.99 -0.28
N SER A 26 -14.57 -6.87 0.22
CA SER A 26 -15.36 -5.70 -0.10
C SER A 26 -14.75 -4.45 0.53
N THR A 27 -14.16 -4.58 1.70
CA THR A 27 -13.48 -3.45 2.33
C THR A 27 -12.25 -3.07 1.51
N VAL A 28 -11.49 -4.07 1.06
CA VAL A 28 -10.32 -3.79 0.22
C VAL A 28 -10.76 -3.04 -1.04
N TYR A 29 -11.83 -3.51 -1.67
CA TYR A 29 -12.32 -2.89 -2.88
C TYR A 29 -12.75 -1.44 -2.62
N ALA A 30 -13.44 -1.21 -1.52
CA ALA A 30 -13.88 0.14 -1.18
C ALA A 30 -12.68 1.06 -0.96
N ARG A 31 -11.68 0.58 -0.28
CA ARG A 31 -10.48 1.40 -0.05
C ARG A 31 -9.71 1.65 -1.34
N MET A 32 -9.70 0.68 -2.25
CA MET A 32 -9.05 0.88 -3.54
C MET A 32 -9.71 2.03 -4.31
N LYS A 33 -11.03 2.12 -4.25
CA LYS A 33 -11.73 3.21 -4.92
C LYS A 33 -11.34 4.56 -4.32
N GLU A 34 -11.18 4.59 -3.01
CA GLU A 34 -10.78 5.83 -2.35
C GLU A 34 -9.33 6.18 -2.70
N ILE A 35 -8.47 5.16 -2.80
CA ILE A 35 -7.09 5.39 -3.19
C ILE A 35 -7.02 5.95 -4.61
N GLU A 36 -7.89 5.49 -5.50
CA GLU A 36 -7.93 6.03 -6.86
C GLU A 36 -8.21 7.53 -6.83
N GLN A 37 -9.03 7.97 -5.90
CA GLN A 37 -9.28 9.40 -5.76
C GLN A 37 -8.04 10.12 -5.29
N GLU A 38 -7.27 9.51 -4.40
CA GLU A 38 -6.05 10.14 -3.91
C GLU A 38 -4.96 10.15 -4.99
N ILE A 39 -4.97 9.19 -5.89
CA ILE A 39 -4.07 9.23 -7.03
C ILE A 39 -4.43 10.44 -7.89
N SER A 40 -5.71 10.67 -8.11
CA SER A 40 -6.16 11.82 -8.87
C SER A 40 -5.76 13.14 -8.22
N ARG A 41 -5.72 13.16 -6.90
CA ARG A 41 -5.37 14.35 -6.16
C ARG A 41 -3.87 14.54 -6.02
N GLY A 42 -3.09 13.57 -6.45
CA GLY A 42 -1.65 13.71 -6.44
C GLY A 42 -0.93 13.17 -5.23
N ARG A 43 -1.65 12.58 -4.27
CA ARG A 43 -0.96 12.03 -3.11
C ARG A 43 -0.17 10.79 -3.46
N TYR A 44 -0.73 9.93 -4.30
CA TYR A 44 -0.05 8.71 -4.72
C TYR A 44 0.17 8.78 -6.22
N GLU A 45 1.21 8.12 -6.68
CA GLU A 45 1.54 8.13 -8.10
C GLU A 45 0.61 7.24 -8.90
N GLU A 46 0.48 7.54 -10.16
CA GLU A 46 -0.20 6.64 -11.06
C GLU A 46 0.61 5.36 -11.06
N GLY A 47 -0.04 4.26 -11.19
CA GLY A 47 0.69 3.00 -11.08
C GLY A 47 0.64 2.43 -9.69
N SER A 48 0.09 3.16 -8.72
CA SER A 48 -0.12 2.58 -7.40
C SER A 48 -1.13 1.45 -7.46
N ILE A 49 -2.02 1.47 -8.44
CA ILE A 49 -2.94 0.39 -8.71
C ILE A 49 -2.75 0.04 -10.17
N ILE A 50 -2.40 -1.19 -10.45
CA ILE A 50 -2.17 -1.66 -11.81
C ILE A 50 -3.34 -2.52 -12.22
N SER A 51 -3.91 -2.22 -13.38
CA SER A 51 -5.06 -2.95 -13.86
C SER A 51 -4.81 -3.38 -15.30
N ASP A 52 -4.87 -4.65 -15.57
CA ASP A 52 -4.63 -5.17 -16.91
C ASP A 52 -5.54 -6.40 -17.10
N GLY A 53 -6.60 -6.22 -17.84
CA GLY A 53 -7.58 -7.28 -18.02
C GLY A 53 -8.18 -7.67 -16.68
N ASN A 54 -8.06 -8.92 -16.32
CA ASN A 54 -8.58 -9.39 -15.05
C ASN A 54 -7.59 -9.25 -13.91
N ILE A 55 -6.40 -8.76 -14.22
CA ILE A 55 -5.36 -8.64 -13.21
C ILE A 55 -5.42 -7.25 -12.60
N VAL A 56 -5.59 -7.20 -11.28
CA VAL A 56 -5.57 -5.93 -10.57
C VAL A 56 -4.62 -6.08 -9.40
N LEU A 57 -3.60 -5.26 -9.36
CA LEU A 57 -2.58 -5.32 -8.32
C LEU A 57 -2.51 -3.97 -7.63
N VAL A 58 -2.38 -3.99 -6.32
CA VAL A 58 -2.34 -2.77 -5.53
C VAL A 58 -1.01 -2.69 -4.81
N ASN A 59 -0.42 -1.51 -4.81
CA ASN A 59 0.80 -1.28 -4.06
C ASN A 59 0.46 -1.34 -2.57
N MET A 60 0.98 -2.34 -1.89
CA MET A 60 0.64 -2.55 -0.48
C MET A 60 1.08 -1.39 0.40
N LEU A 61 2.18 -0.73 0.05
CA LEU A 61 2.65 0.40 0.85
C LEU A 61 1.67 1.56 0.76
N VAL A 62 1.12 1.78 -0.42
CA VAL A 62 0.10 2.80 -0.60
C VAL A 62 -1.15 2.43 0.18
N PHE A 63 -1.51 1.16 0.15
CA PHE A 63 -2.71 0.71 0.85
C PHE A 63 -2.57 0.93 2.35
N LEU A 64 -1.41 0.60 2.91
CA LEU A 64 -1.18 0.81 4.33
C LEU A 64 -1.16 2.28 4.70
N ASP A 65 -0.56 3.10 3.86
CA ASP A 65 -0.53 4.54 4.10
C ASP A 65 -1.95 5.08 4.11
N TYR A 66 -2.76 4.63 3.18
CA TYR A 66 -4.12 5.12 3.10
C TYR A 66 -4.93 4.68 4.32
N LEU A 67 -4.79 3.44 4.74
CA LEU A 67 -5.51 2.97 5.92
C LEU A 67 -5.11 3.78 7.15
N ASN A 68 -3.83 4.07 7.27
CA ASN A 68 -3.32 4.78 8.43
C ASN A 68 -3.85 6.21 8.50
N TYR A 69 -3.93 6.88 7.36
CA TYR A 69 -4.31 8.29 7.34
C TYR A 69 -5.73 8.54 6.83
N ARG A 70 -6.48 7.47 6.53
CA ARG A 70 -7.79 7.61 5.91
C ARG A 70 -8.70 8.59 6.63
N LYS A 71 -8.76 8.47 7.93
CA LYS A 71 -9.63 9.33 8.72
C LYS A 71 -9.32 10.80 8.48
N PHE A 72 -8.04 11.14 8.43
CA PHE A 72 -7.64 12.52 8.24
C PHE A 72 -7.76 12.94 6.79
N LEU A 73 -7.46 12.04 5.87
CA LEU A 73 -7.53 12.38 4.46
C LEU A 73 -8.95 12.66 4.01
N ARG A 74 -9.92 12.12 4.71
CA ARG A 74 -11.32 12.32 4.35
C ARG A 74 -11.90 13.59 4.98
N GLU A 75 -11.12 14.31 5.76
CA GLU A 75 -11.59 15.52 6.36
C GLU A 75 -10.81 16.70 5.81
N LYS A 76 -11.50 17.67 5.28
CA LYS A 76 -10.90 18.78 4.57
C LYS A 76 -9.78 19.46 5.33
N ASN A 77 -10.03 19.81 6.58
CA ASN A 77 -9.03 20.54 7.36
C ASN A 77 -7.91 19.64 7.86
N ALA A 78 -8.25 18.44 8.28
CA ALA A 78 -7.24 17.54 8.82
C ALA A 78 -6.32 17.04 7.71
N ARG A 79 -6.81 17.00 6.50
CA ARG A 79 -6.04 16.56 5.36
C ARG A 79 -4.74 17.32 5.20
N LYS A 80 -4.76 18.59 5.53
CA LYS A 80 -3.58 19.44 5.38
C LYS A 80 -2.46 19.07 6.35
N GLN A 81 -2.79 18.32 7.39
CA GLN A 81 -1.80 17.94 8.39
C GLN A 81 -1.14 16.60 8.07
N VAL A 82 -1.64 15.88 7.07
CA VAL A 82 -1.12 14.55 6.78
C VAL A 82 0.19 14.69 6.02
N PRO A 83 1.25 14.01 6.48
CA PRO A 83 2.53 14.11 5.77
C PRO A 83 2.47 13.44 4.41
N PRO A 84 3.36 13.78 3.50
CA PRO A 84 3.36 13.15 2.19
C PRO A 84 3.66 11.67 2.29
N PHE A 85 3.26 10.94 1.26
CA PHE A 85 3.48 9.51 1.23
C PHE A 85 4.98 9.20 1.14
N ARG A 86 5.45 8.34 2.03
CA ARG A 86 6.85 7.91 2.02
C ARG A 86 6.88 6.40 2.11
N PRO A 87 7.12 5.73 1.01
CA PRO A 87 7.05 4.26 1.00
C PRO A 87 8.04 3.59 1.95
N GLU A 88 9.20 4.19 2.15
CA GLU A 88 10.20 3.57 3.00
C GLU A 88 9.73 3.45 4.46
N LYS A 89 8.85 4.34 4.88
CA LYS A 89 8.30 4.27 6.22
C LYS A 89 7.50 2.97 6.38
N TRP A 90 6.72 2.62 5.36
CA TRP A 90 5.83 1.48 5.45
C TRP A 90 6.56 0.16 5.29
N VAL A 91 7.64 0.14 4.55
CA VAL A 91 8.47 -1.04 4.46
C VAL A 91 8.96 -1.40 5.85
N ARG A 92 9.40 -0.42 6.60
CA ARG A 92 9.91 -0.66 7.93
C ARG A 92 8.86 -1.14 8.90
N ILE A 93 7.71 -0.50 8.88
CA ILE A 93 6.67 -0.79 9.85
C ILE A 93 5.99 -2.11 9.59
N GLN A 94 5.80 -2.48 8.32
CA GLN A 94 5.00 -3.62 8.09
C GLN A 94 5.77 -4.94 8.08
N GLY A 95 6.95 -4.94 8.58
CA GLY A 95 7.64 -6.20 8.76
C GLY A 95 8.50 -6.67 7.60
N TRP A 96 8.37 -5.99 6.46
CA TRP A 96 9.23 -6.34 5.35
C TRP A 96 10.67 -6.06 5.68
N ASN A 97 10.88 -5.10 6.55
CA ASN A 97 12.19 -4.78 7.02
C ASN A 97 12.80 -5.97 7.75
N ASP A 98 12.00 -6.68 8.53
CA ASP A 98 12.47 -7.86 9.23
C ASP A 98 12.80 -8.94 8.23
N ARG A 99 11.98 -9.07 7.21
CA ARG A 99 12.22 -10.05 6.20
C ARG A 99 13.51 -9.73 5.44
N ILE A 100 13.74 -8.46 5.19
CA ILE A 100 14.94 -8.03 4.54
C ILE A 100 16.14 -8.32 5.40
N LYS A 101 16.03 -8.11 6.70
CA LYS A 101 17.14 -8.40 7.57
C LYS A 101 17.52 -9.86 7.52
N VAL A 102 16.52 -10.72 7.50
CA VAL A 102 16.79 -12.13 7.44
C VAL A 102 17.50 -12.45 6.14
N LEU A 103 17.05 -11.84 5.07
CA LEU A 103 17.66 -12.09 3.81
C LEU A 103 19.06 -11.57 3.71
N GLU A 104 19.30 -10.48 4.37
CA GLU A 104 20.58 -9.87 4.31
C GLU A 104 21.54 -10.49 5.24
N GLY A 105 21.15 -11.36 5.95
CA GLY A 105 21.83 -11.77 6.69
C GLY A 105 21.79 -12.00 7.59
N SER A 106 21.12 -11.97 7.42
CA SER A 106 21.24 -11.70 7.82
C SER A 106 22.25 -11.15 8.21
N GLU A 107 22.48 -10.28 8.09
CA GLU A 107 23.41 -9.62 8.44
C GLU A 107 23.47 -9.49 9.54
#